data_f89592af350e4fe2e1390b69e7447a10
#
_entry.id   f89592af350e4fe2e1390b69e7447a10
#
_cell.length_a   1.000
_cell.length_b   1.000
_cell.length_c   1.000
_cell.angle_alpha   90.00
_cell.angle_beta   90.00
_cell.angle_gamma   90.00
#
_symmetry.space_group_name_H-M   'P 1'
#
loop_
_entity.id
_entity.type
_entity.pdbx_description
1 polymer ?
#
loop_
_entity_poly.entity_id
_entity_poly.type
_entity_poly.pdbx_seq_one_letter_code
_entity_poly.pdbx_strand_id
1 'polypeptide(L)'
;MHPETLVEHIRKMKASTDRPWGVNVPLMYPEIDRLMDILIREEVKIVFTSAGSPKKFTPMLHEAGVTVAHVVSSSKFARKCEEAGVDAIVAEGFEAGGHNGREETTTLTLIPQVRRATGLPAVSYTHLRAH
;
A
#
# COMPACT_ATOMS: atom_id res chain seq x y z
N MET A 1 -13.84 -1.84 6.92
CA MET A 1 -14.10 -0.37 7.11
C MET A 1 -15.32 -0.01 6.30
N HIS A 2 -16.32 0.61 6.93
CA HIS A 2 -17.49 1.10 6.17
C HIS A 2 -17.13 2.35 5.38
N PRO A 3 -17.65 2.50 4.14
CA PRO A 3 -17.35 3.65 3.29
C PRO A 3 -17.59 5.02 3.94
N GLU A 4 -18.68 5.14 4.70
CA GLU A 4 -19.03 6.38 5.42
C GLU A 4 -17.98 6.73 6.49
N THR A 5 -17.51 5.74 7.22
CA THR A 5 -16.44 5.89 8.22
C THR A 5 -15.12 6.32 7.57
N LEU A 6 -14.82 5.82 6.37
CA LEU A 6 -13.63 6.24 5.62
C LEU A 6 -13.68 7.73 5.29
N VAL A 7 -14.82 8.23 4.80
CA VAL A 7 -15.01 9.66 4.52
C VAL A 7 -14.78 10.53 5.77
N GLU A 8 -15.36 10.12 6.88
CA GLU A 8 -15.19 10.82 8.16
C GLU A 8 -13.71 10.91 8.58
N HIS A 9 -12.99 9.78 8.50
CA HIS A 9 -11.57 9.73 8.87
C HIS A 9 -10.70 10.56 7.93
N ILE A 10 -10.96 10.53 6.61
CA ILE A 10 -10.25 11.37 5.64
C ILE A 10 -10.43 12.85 5.99
N ARG A 11 -11.65 13.28 6.27
CA ARG A 11 -11.95 14.68 6.63
C ARG A 11 -11.30 15.09 7.94
N LYS A 12 -11.28 14.20 8.94
CA LYS A 12 -10.53 14.43 10.20
C LYS A 12 -9.04 14.58 9.94
N MET A 13 -8.44 13.75 9.09
CA MET A 13 -7.02 13.88 8.73
C MET A 13 -6.72 15.20 8.04
N LYS A 14 -7.52 15.58 7.05
CA LYS A 14 -7.37 16.89 6.36
C LYS A 14 -7.44 18.07 7.32
N ALA A 15 -8.30 17.99 8.33
CA ALA A 15 -8.43 19.06 9.35
C ALA A 15 -7.31 19.04 10.40
N SER A 16 -6.60 17.92 10.55
CA SER A 16 -5.62 17.73 11.64
C SER A 16 -4.19 18.03 11.23
N THR A 17 -3.86 17.99 9.93
CA THR A 17 -2.47 18.15 9.49
C THR A 17 -2.37 18.55 8.02
N ASP A 18 -1.38 19.40 7.73
CA ASP A 18 -0.95 19.74 6.37
C ASP A 18 0.21 18.86 5.88
N ARG A 19 0.69 17.92 6.73
CA ARG A 19 1.76 17.00 6.36
C ARG A 19 1.23 15.92 5.41
N PRO A 20 2.08 15.37 4.51
CA PRO A 20 1.69 14.22 3.69
C PRO A 20 1.20 13.04 4.54
N TRP A 21 0.08 12.46 4.15
CA TRP A 21 -0.51 11.26 4.75
C TRP A 21 -1.13 10.39 3.67
N GLY A 22 -1.31 9.11 3.96
CA GLY A 22 -1.92 8.16 3.03
C GLY A 22 -2.95 7.26 3.69
N VAL A 23 -3.75 6.62 2.85
CA VAL A 23 -4.77 5.65 3.26
C VAL A 23 -4.34 4.24 2.84
N ASN A 24 -4.39 3.28 3.76
CA ASN A 24 -4.19 1.87 3.43
C ASN A 24 -5.54 1.18 3.12
N VAL A 25 -5.58 0.49 1.99
CA VAL A 25 -6.78 -0.21 1.52
C VAL A 25 -6.45 -1.64 1.11
N PRO A 26 -6.95 -2.64 1.84
CA PRO A 26 -6.89 -4.03 1.40
C PRO A 26 -7.79 -4.26 0.18
N LEU A 27 -7.20 -4.72 -0.94
CA LEU A 27 -7.91 -4.87 -2.22
C LEU A 27 -8.94 -6.01 -2.24
N MET A 28 -8.92 -6.89 -1.24
CA MET A 28 -9.92 -7.97 -1.09
C MET A 28 -11.21 -7.50 -0.39
N TYR A 29 -11.34 -6.23 -0.12
CA TYR A 29 -12.53 -5.71 0.55
C TYR A 29 -13.77 -5.81 -0.36
N PRO A 30 -14.94 -6.24 0.13
CA PRO A 30 -16.12 -6.44 -0.71
C PRO A 30 -16.58 -5.18 -1.48
N GLU A 31 -16.45 -4.01 -0.87
CA GLU A 31 -16.85 -2.71 -1.46
C GLU A 31 -15.65 -1.93 -2.02
N ILE A 32 -14.64 -2.62 -2.51
CA ILE A 32 -13.37 -2.00 -2.93
C ILE A 32 -13.55 -0.90 -3.97
N ASP A 33 -14.41 -1.10 -4.97
CA ASP A 33 -14.65 -0.12 -6.02
C ASP A 33 -15.23 1.18 -5.41
N ARG A 34 -16.17 1.07 -4.47
CA ARG A 34 -16.74 2.22 -3.75
C ARG A 34 -15.69 2.94 -2.87
N LEU A 35 -14.79 2.19 -2.23
CA LEU A 35 -13.69 2.78 -1.46
C LEU A 35 -12.75 3.56 -2.38
N MET A 36 -12.38 3.04 -3.55
CA MET A 36 -11.54 3.75 -4.52
C MET A 36 -12.18 5.04 -5.01
N ASP A 37 -13.48 5.03 -5.33
CA ASP A 37 -14.22 6.23 -5.70
C ASP A 37 -14.21 7.29 -4.59
N ILE A 38 -14.33 6.89 -3.33
CA ILE A 38 -14.23 7.80 -2.18
C ILE A 38 -12.84 8.42 -2.09
N LEU A 39 -11.78 7.63 -2.23
CA LEU A 39 -10.40 8.13 -2.17
C LEU A 39 -10.15 9.20 -3.24
N ILE A 40 -10.62 8.97 -4.45
CA ILE A 40 -10.49 9.91 -5.58
C ILE A 40 -11.31 11.16 -5.32
N ARG A 41 -12.59 11.02 -4.96
CA ARG A 41 -13.50 12.14 -4.69
C ARG A 41 -13.05 13.01 -3.52
N GLU A 42 -12.52 12.39 -2.48
CA GLU A 42 -11.95 13.09 -1.32
C GLU A 42 -10.48 13.52 -1.56
N GLU A 43 -9.98 13.43 -2.79
CA GLU A 43 -8.64 13.92 -3.21
C GLU A 43 -7.48 13.41 -2.35
N VAL A 44 -7.54 12.13 -1.92
CA VAL A 44 -6.43 11.48 -1.22
C VAL A 44 -5.23 11.42 -2.16
N LYS A 45 -4.05 11.83 -1.69
CA LYS A 45 -2.84 11.93 -2.54
C LYS A 45 -1.95 10.69 -2.50
N ILE A 46 -2.04 9.89 -1.45
CA ILE A 46 -1.21 8.71 -1.26
C ILE A 46 -2.09 7.54 -0.85
N VAL A 47 -2.03 6.45 -1.59
CA VAL A 47 -2.78 5.21 -1.29
C VAL A 47 -1.81 4.05 -1.17
N PHE A 48 -1.88 3.36 -0.04
CA PHE A 48 -1.22 2.08 0.16
C PHE A 48 -2.24 0.97 -0.13
N THR A 49 -1.94 0.09 -1.08
CA THR A 49 -2.79 -1.06 -1.39
C THR A 49 -2.16 -2.34 -0.87
N SER A 50 -2.97 -3.29 -0.43
CA SER A 50 -2.52 -4.57 0.12
C SER A 50 -3.49 -5.69 -0.22
N ALA A 51 -3.12 -6.93 0.03
CA ALA A 51 -3.98 -8.11 -0.07
C ALA A 51 -4.73 -8.24 -1.40
N GLY A 52 -3.99 -8.29 -2.49
CA GLY A 52 -4.55 -8.45 -3.85
C GLY A 52 -3.60 -7.99 -4.93
N SER A 53 -4.09 -7.86 -6.16
CA SER A 53 -3.28 -7.35 -7.28
C SER A 53 -3.49 -5.85 -7.46
N PRO A 54 -2.42 -5.05 -7.48
CA PRO A 54 -2.54 -3.60 -7.69
C PRO A 54 -2.92 -3.25 -9.13
N LYS A 55 -2.78 -4.19 -10.07
CA LYS A 55 -2.92 -3.98 -11.51
C LYS A 55 -4.24 -3.35 -11.94
N LYS A 56 -5.35 -3.68 -11.22
CA LYS A 56 -6.68 -3.16 -11.55
C LYS A 56 -6.80 -1.67 -11.20
N PHE A 57 -6.30 -1.26 -10.05
CA PHE A 57 -6.60 0.06 -9.47
C PHE A 57 -5.50 1.09 -9.67
N THR A 58 -4.25 0.66 -9.89
CA THR A 58 -3.13 1.58 -10.08
C THR A 58 -3.37 2.58 -11.23
N PRO A 59 -3.83 2.18 -12.43
CA PRO A 59 -4.05 3.14 -13.52
C PRO A 59 -5.08 4.22 -13.16
N MET A 60 -6.24 3.83 -12.59
CA MET A 60 -7.29 4.80 -12.24
C MET A 60 -6.85 5.76 -11.12
N LEU A 61 -6.06 5.27 -10.18
CA LEU A 61 -5.51 6.10 -9.11
C LEU A 61 -4.49 7.11 -9.68
N HIS A 62 -3.65 6.67 -10.61
CA HIS A 62 -2.70 7.55 -11.31
C HIS A 62 -3.40 8.62 -12.14
N GLU A 63 -4.47 8.29 -12.87
CA GLU A 63 -5.29 9.26 -13.60
C GLU A 63 -5.86 10.35 -12.67
N ALA A 64 -6.14 10.00 -11.41
CA ALA A 64 -6.57 10.95 -10.38
C ALA A 64 -5.41 11.67 -9.66
N GLY A 65 -4.15 11.47 -10.08
CA GLY A 65 -2.97 12.09 -9.49
C GLY A 65 -2.58 11.52 -8.13
N VAL A 66 -2.93 10.27 -7.85
CA VAL A 66 -2.63 9.57 -6.58
C VAL A 66 -1.33 8.80 -6.70
N THR A 67 -0.44 8.95 -5.72
CA THR A 67 0.75 8.11 -5.57
C THR A 67 0.35 6.77 -4.95
N VAL A 68 0.76 5.66 -5.57
CA VAL A 68 0.37 4.30 -5.17
C VAL A 68 1.57 3.52 -4.66
N ALA A 69 1.50 3.04 -3.43
CA ALA A 69 2.42 2.05 -2.89
C ALA A 69 1.69 0.72 -2.67
N HIS A 70 2.37 -0.42 -2.90
CA HIS A 70 1.76 -1.73 -2.68
C HIS A 70 2.55 -2.58 -1.70
N VAL A 71 1.83 -3.26 -0.79
CA VAL A 71 2.43 -4.13 0.22
C VAL A 71 2.72 -5.50 -0.38
N VAL A 72 3.94 -5.99 -0.20
CA VAL A 72 4.40 -7.29 -0.73
C VAL A 72 5.11 -8.12 0.35
N SER A 73 4.95 -9.44 0.26
CA SER A 73 5.63 -10.41 1.12
C SER A 73 6.75 -11.18 0.41
N SER A 74 7.00 -10.93 -0.87
CA SER A 74 8.06 -11.62 -1.63
C SER A 74 8.62 -10.78 -2.77
N SER A 75 9.82 -11.12 -3.21
CA SER A 75 10.47 -10.54 -4.39
C SER A 75 9.70 -10.80 -5.69
N LYS A 76 8.96 -11.91 -5.78
CA LYS A 76 8.09 -12.22 -6.91
C LYS A 76 6.93 -11.24 -7.00
N PHE A 77 6.31 -10.89 -5.88
CA PHE A 77 5.25 -9.88 -5.84
C PHE A 77 5.78 -8.49 -6.09
N ALA A 78 7.00 -8.17 -5.63
CA ALA A 78 7.66 -6.89 -5.93
C ALA A 78 7.79 -6.65 -7.44
N ARG A 79 8.25 -7.65 -8.21
CA ARG A 79 8.30 -7.56 -9.69
C ARG A 79 6.93 -7.32 -10.32
N LYS A 80 5.90 -8.03 -9.85
CA LYS A 80 4.53 -7.83 -10.34
C LYS A 80 3.98 -6.44 -10.04
N CYS A 81 4.39 -5.84 -8.93
CA CYS A 81 4.03 -4.47 -8.59
C CYS A 81 4.70 -3.46 -9.52
N GLU A 82 5.97 -3.66 -9.86
CA GLU A 82 6.69 -2.86 -10.85
C GLU A 82 6.02 -2.94 -12.22
N GLU A 83 5.67 -4.16 -12.68
CA GLU A 83 4.91 -4.37 -13.91
C GLU A 83 3.51 -3.73 -13.89
N ALA A 84 2.89 -3.62 -12.72
CA ALA A 84 1.61 -2.94 -12.54
C ALA A 84 1.72 -1.41 -12.47
N GLY A 85 2.95 -0.88 -12.42
CA GLY A 85 3.24 0.56 -12.46
C GLY A 85 3.06 1.28 -11.13
N VAL A 86 3.12 0.59 -9.98
CA VAL A 86 3.08 1.29 -8.68
C VAL A 86 4.33 2.16 -8.47
N ASP A 87 4.22 3.20 -7.65
CA ASP A 87 5.31 4.17 -7.43
C ASP A 87 6.30 3.70 -6.36
N ALA A 88 5.86 2.87 -5.43
CA ALA A 88 6.68 2.35 -4.36
C ALA A 88 6.19 0.98 -3.86
N ILE A 89 7.05 0.29 -3.16
CA ILE A 89 6.78 -1.01 -2.54
C ILE A 89 6.94 -0.91 -1.03
N VAL A 90 6.01 -1.52 -0.31
CA VAL A 90 6.12 -1.76 1.13
C VAL A 90 6.38 -3.25 1.33
N ALA A 91 7.57 -3.60 1.78
CA ALA A 91 7.94 -4.98 2.05
C ALA A 91 7.57 -5.35 3.50
N GLU A 92 6.66 -6.31 3.63
CA GLU A 92 6.13 -6.79 4.91
C GLU A 92 6.69 -8.18 5.23
N GLY A 93 7.56 -8.25 6.24
CA GLY A 93 8.09 -9.50 6.75
C GLY A 93 7.09 -10.26 7.61
N PHE A 94 7.36 -11.54 7.85
CA PHE A 94 6.50 -12.43 8.63
C PHE A 94 6.33 -11.99 10.10
N GLU A 95 7.22 -11.17 10.61
CA GLU A 95 7.14 -10.60 11.96
C GLU A 95 6.08 -9.50 12.12
N ALA A 96 5.47 -9.03 11.02
CA ALA A 96 4.41 -8.03 11.08
C ALA A 96 3.16 -8.59 11.76
N GLY A 97 2.42 -7.73 12.44
CA GLY A 97 1.15 -8.10 13.06
C GLY A 97 0.02 -8.18 12.05
N GLY A 98 -1.01 -8.97 12.37
CA GLY A 98 -2.21 -9.10 11.54
C GLY A 98 -2.12 -10.20 10.48
N HIS A 99 -2.67 -9.93 9.30
CA HIS A 99 -2.64 -10.84 8.15
C HIS A 99 -1.35 -10.68 7.37
N ASN A 100 -0.48 -11.66 7.46
CA ASN A 100 0.79 -11.71 6.73
C ASN A 100 0.68 -12.46 5.41
N GLY A 101 1.70 -12.31 4.54
CA GLY A 101 1.87 -13.16 3.37
C GLY A 101 2.00 -14.65 3.76
N ARG A 102 1.79 -15.52 2.78
CA ARG A 102 1.92 -16.97 2.98
C ARG A 102 3.37 -17.44 3.13
N GLU A 103 4.30 -16.63 2.64
CA GLU A 103 5.73 -16.89 2.76
C GLU A 103 6.20 -16.44 4.15
N GLU A 104 6.78 -17.35 4.91
CA GLU A 104 7.35 -17.08 6.23
C GLU A 104 8.74 -16.43 6.12
N THR A 105 8.84 -15.40 5.26
CA THR A 105 10.11 -14.70 5.04
C THR A 105 10.26 -13.57 6.04
N THR A 106 11.34 -13.61 6.81
CA THR A 106 11.64 -12.55 7.79
C THR A 106 12.02 -11.24 7.11
N THR A 107 11.80 -10.13 7.79
CA THR A 107 12.11 -8.78 7.30
C THR A 107 13.57 -8.64 6.85
N LEU A 108 14.52 -9.15 7.64
CA LEU A 108 15.97 -9.10 7.32
C LEU A 108 16.31 -9.80 6.00
N THR A 109 15.60 -10.86 5.67
CA THR A 109 15.79 -11.61 4.41
C THR A 109 15.00 -10.96 3.26
N LEU A 110 13.77 -10.52 3.53
CA LEU A 110 12.86 -10.01 2.51
C LEU A 110 13.34 -8.68 1.91
N ILE A 111 13.75 -7.72 2.74
CA ILE A 111 14.13 -6.38 2.27
C ILE A 111 15.24 -6.41 1.22
N PRO A 112 16.38 -7.10 1.44
CA PRO A 112 17.42 -7.21 0.42
C PRO A 112 16.93 -7.93 -0.86
N GLN A 113 16.06 -8.92 -0.76
CA GLN A 113 15.50 -9.63 -1.91
C GLN A 113 14.60 -8.71 -2.74
N VAL A 114 13.69 -7.97 -2.09
CA VAL A 114 12.83 -6.99 -2.75
C VAL A 114 13.67 -5.91 -3.42
N ARG A 115 14.66 -5.36 -2.73
CA ARG A 115 15.53 -4.30 -3.26
C ARG A 115 16.31 -4.72 -4.50
N ARG A 116 16.69 -6.00 -4.59
CA ARG A 116 17.37 -6.55 -5.79
C ARG A 116 16.40 -6.88 -6.92
N ALA A 117 15.14 -7.12 -6.59
CA ALA A 117 14.13 -7.58 -7.55
C ALA A 117 13.48 -6.46 -8.34
N THR A 118 13.57 -5.21 -7.88
CA THR A 118 12.91 -4.04 -8.46
C THR A 118 13.74 -2.78 -8.32
N GLY A 119 13.57 -1.84 -9.27
CA GLY A 119 14.13 -0.48 -9.20
C GLY A 119 13.32 0.49 -8.34
N LEU A 120 12.12 0.12 -7.90
CA LEU A 120 11.22 1.00 -7.16
C LEU A 120 11.74 1.28 -5.73
N PRO A 121 11.38 2.43 -5.15
CA PRO A 121 11.58 2.68 -3.73
C PRO A 121 10.91 1.59 -2.90
N ALA A 122 11.64 1.04 -1.93
CA ALA A 122 11.15 0.00 -1.05
C ALA A 122 11.23 0.45 0.42
N VAL A 123 10.10 0.39 1.09
CA VAL A 123 9.95 0.70 2.52
C VAL A 123 9.78 -0.61 3.29
N SER A 124 10.42 -0.73 4.44
CA SER A 124 10.16 -1.82 5.38
C SER A 124 8.93 -1.49 6.22
N TYR A 125 7.95 -2.36 6.23
CA TYR A 125 6.77 -2.22 7.09
C TYR A 125 7.12 -2.50 8.57
N THR A 126 8.03 -3.41 8.80
CA THR A 126 8.52 -3.75 10.13
C THR A 126 9.64 -2.80 10.52
N HIS A 127 9.50 -2.06 11.61
CA HIS A 127 10.54 -1.17 12.10
C HIS A 127 11.73 -1.96 12.66
N LEU A 128 12.80 -2.02 11.90
CA LEU A 128 14.11 -2.36 12.44
C LEU A 128 14.64 -1.11 13.13
N ARG A 129 14.44 -1.00 14.44
CA ARG A 129 15.19 -0.04 15.24
C ARG A 129 16.62 -0.58 15.36
N ALA A 130 17.55 0.04 14.66
CA ALA A 130 18.95 -0.07 15.03
C ALA A 130 19.13 0.67 16.38
N HIS A 131 19.49 -0.06 17.42
CA HIS A 131 19.99 0.50 18.66
C HIS A 131 21.47 0.79 18.53
#